data_91c9c4eea51e63730fea9c696af8ca90
#
_entry.id   91c9c4eea51e63730fea9c696af8ca90
#
_cell.length_a   1.000
_cell.length_b   1.000
_cell.length_c   1.000
_cell.angle_alpha   90.00
_cell.angle_beta   90.00
_cell.angle_gamma   90.00
#
_symmetry.space_group_name_H-M   'P 1'
#
loop_
_entity.id
_entity.type
_entity.pdbx_description
1 polymer ?
#
loop_
_entity_poly.entity_id
_entity_poly.type
_entity_poly.pdbx_seq_one_letter_code
_entity_poly.pdbx_strand_id
1 'polypeptide(L)'
;DFMLIDIACIVIAFFISYVIRFGFNNPYVDKDYRILGVAFLLIDFFVEIMADSFKNVLKRGYLDELISTCKHAMLVFLATALFLFTTQMADIYSRLSFYIMFPIYVTISYVARIALKSFLKKKGFGTSKKSLLVIAPDAMLRDTLRTVEKSCIGYTKIVAASLDTDMKGKT
;
A
#
# COMPACT_ATOMS: atom_id res chain seq x y z
N ASP A 1 0.37 8.86 3.25
CA ASP A 1 -1.09 9.02 3.25
C ASP A 1 -1.88 7.70 3.08
N PHE A 2 -1.25 6.59 2.65
CA PHE A 2 -1.91 5.27 2.63
C PHE A 2 -2.28 4.78 4.03
N MET A 3 -1.46 5.05 5.02
CA MET A 3 -1.70 4.76 6.42
C MET A 3 -3.03 5.35 6.94
N LEU A 4 -3.30 6.62 6.63
CA LEU A 4 -4.57 7.26 7.02
C LEU A 4 -5.79 6.56 6.41
N ILE A 5 -5.63 6.01 5.20
CA ILE A 5 -6.70 5.27 4.54
C ILE A 5 -6.96 3.93 5.22
N ASP A 6 -5.92 3.19 5.59
CA ASP A 6 -6.09 1.92 6.28
C ASP A 6 -6.71 2.10 7.67
N ILE A 7 -6.29 3.14 8.41
CA ILE A 7 -6.94 3.55 9.66
C ILE A 7 -8.43 3.87 9.44
N ALA A 8 -8.78 4.62 8.39
CA ALA A 8 -10.19 4.89 8.08
C ALA A 8 -10.94 3.61 7.71
N CYS A 9 -10.32 2.71 6.95
CA CYS A 9 -10.92 1.44 6.54
C CYS A 9 -11.22 0.52 7.73
N ILE A 10 -10.33 0.46 8.72
CA ILE A 10 -10.55 -0.40 9.91
C ILE A 10 -11.70 0.15 10.77
N VAL A 11 -11.83 1.47 10.92
CA VAL A 11 -12.95 2.10 11.63
C VAL A 11 -14.26 1.79 10.92
N ILE A 12 -14.31 1.94 9.59
CA ILE A 12 -15.50 1.65 8.79
C ILE A 12 -15.86 0.17 8.88
N ALA A 13 -14.88 -0.72 8.74
CA ALA A 13 -15.08 -2.17 8.82
C ALA A 13 -15.61 -2.58 10.21
N PHE A 14 -15.06 -2.01 11.27
CA PHE A 14 -15.52 -2.22 12.64
C PHE A 14 -16.98 -1.78 12.82
N PHE A 15 -17.31 -0.58 12.36
CA PHE A 15 -18.68 -0.06 12.43
C PHE A 15 -19.66 -0.96 11.65
N ILE A 16 -19.33 -1.34 10.42
CA ILE A 16 -20.18 -2.18 9.59
C ILE A 16 -20.38 -3.56 10.24
N SER A 17 -19.32 -4.19 10.74
CA SER A 17 -19.41 -5.50 11.40
C SER A 17 -20.28 -5.45 12.66
N TYR A 18 -20.22 -4.37 13.41
CA TYR A 18 -21.06 -4.14 14.57
C TYR A 18 -22.54 -3.98 14.18
N VAL A 19 -22.83 -3.15 13.17
CA VAL A 19 -24.19 -2.91 12.68
C VAL A 19 -24.81 -4.19 12.14
N ILE A 20 -24.05 -5.01 11.41
CA ILE A 20 -24.55 -6.31 10.91
C ILE A 20 -24.95 -7.24 12.07
N ARG A 21 -24.21 -7.19 13.20
CA ARG A 21 -24.46 -8.10 14.33
C ARG A 21 -25.50 -7.59 15.31
N PHE A 22 -25.52 -6.30 15.59
CA PHE A 22 -26.34 -5.69 16.66
C PHE A 22 -27.40 -4.71 16.17
N GLY A 23 -27.50 -4.52 14.83
CA GLY A 23 -28.40 -3.53 14.23
C GLY A 23 -27.80 -2.12 14.25
N PHE A 24 -28.62 -1.12 13.86
CA PHE A 24 -28.20 0.29 13.71
C PHE A 24 -27.97 0.99 15.07
N ASN A 25 -27.20 0.36 15.94
CA ASN A 25 -26.74 0.95 17.19
C ASN A 25 -25.30 1.46 17.02
N ASN A 26 -24.95 2.49 17.77
CA ASN A 26 -23.61 3.05 17.74
C ASN A 26 -22.66 2.22 18.63
N PRO A 27 -21.61 1.58 18.09
CA PRO A 27 -20.67 0.79 18.88
C PRO A 27 -19.91 1.60 19.93
N TYR A 28 -19.79 2.91 19.75
CA TYR A 28 -19.05 3.78 20.66
C TYR A 28 -19.84 4.18 21.92
N VAL A 29 -21.12 3.86 21.98
CA VAL A 29 -21.93 4.02 23.20
C VAL A 29 -21.62 2.91 24.21
N ASP A 30 -21.37 1.71 23.71
CA ASP A 30 -20.97 0.57 24.55
C ASP A 30 -19.48 0.73 24.93
N LYS A 31 -19.22 0.70 26.25
CA LYS A 31 -17.88 0.89 26.80
C LYS A 31 -16.89 -0.16 26.28
N ASP A 32 -17.31 -1.40 26.20
CA ASP A 32 -16.46 -2.54 25.85
C ASP A 32 -16.09 -2.45 24.35
N TYR A 33 -17.07 -2.24 23.47
CA TYR A 33 -16.83 -2.08 22.04
C TYR A 33 -16.02 -0.82 21.70
N ARG A 34 -16.14 0.23 22.49
CA ARG A 34 -15.27 1.42 22.35
C ARG A 34 -13.81 1.10 22.65
N ILE A 35 -13.54 0.32 23.71
CA ILE A 35 -12.18 -0.13 24.04
C ILE A 35 -11.62 -1.00 22.91
N LEU A 36 -12.42 -1.91 22.39
CA LEU A 36 -12.02 -2.76 21.27
C LEU A 36 -11.71 -1.94 20.01
N GLY A 37 -12.53 -0.94 19.68
CA GLY A 37 -12.31 -0.04 18.55
C GLY A 37 -10.98 0.72 18.66
N VAL A 38 -10.67 1.24 19.86
CA VAL A 38 -9.37 1.89 20.11
C VAL A 38 -8.22 0.90 20.02
N ALA A 39 -8.39 -0.32 20.53
CA ALA A 39 -7.38 -1.36 20.43
C ALA A 39 -7.08 -1.72 18.97
N PHE A 40 -8.11 -1.86 18.12
CA PHE A 40 -7.93 -2.08 16.69
C PHE A 40 -7.12 -0.97 16.02
N LEU A 41 -7.42 0.29 16.33
CA LEU A 41 -6.68 1.43 15.79
C LEU A 41 -5.20 1.42 16.19
N LEU A 42 -4.92 1.16 17.45
CA LEU A 42 -3.54 1.11 17.95
C LEU A 42 -2.75 -0.06 17.37
N ILE A 43 -3.39 -1.22 17.26
CA ILE A 43 -2.77 -2.42 16.70
C ILE A 43 -2.51 -2.23 15.20
N ASP A 44 -3.47 -1.71 14.45
CA ASP A 44 -3.33 -1.42 13.01
C ASP A 44 -2.18 -0.45 12.78
N PHE A 45 -2.14 0.66 13.51
CA PHE A 45 -1.06 1.64 13.46
C PHE A 45 0.32 1.01 13.75
N PHE A 46 0.40 0.14 14.77
CA PHE A 46 1.63 -0.53 15.13
C PHE A 46 2.09 -1.52 14.05
N VAL A 47 1.16 -2.31 13.53
CA VAL A 47 1.43 -3.27 12.45
C VAL A 47 1.88 -2.55 11.18
N GLU A 48 1.29 -1.40 10.86
CA GLU A 48 1.70 -0.59 9.71
C GLU A 48 3.15 -0.12 9.79
N ILE A 49 3.57 0.36 10.96
CA ILE A 49 4.95 0.78 11.19
C ILE A 49 5.91 -0.41 11.06
N MET A 50 5.55 -1.56 11.64
CA MET A 50 6.42 -2.73 11.65
C MET A 50 6.52 -3.43 10.30
N ALA A 51 5.42 -3.50 9.54
CA ALA A 51 5.35 -4.27 8.31
C ALA A 51 5.92 -3.55 7.09
N ASP A 52 6.32 -2.25 7.21
CA ASP A 52 6.80 -1.45 6.05
C ASP A 52 5.86 -1.59 4.82
N SER A 53 4.56 -1.74 5.06
CA SER A 53 3.55 -2.13 4.05
C SER A 53 3.49 -1.18 2.86
N PHE A 54 4.01 0.03 3.01
CA PHE A 54 3.92 1.10 2.01
C PHE A 54 5.10 1.22 1.06
N LYS A 55 6.13 0.37 1.22
CA LYS A 55 7.27 0.41 0.29
C LYS A 55 6.80 0.00 -1.12
N ASN A 56 7.02 0.88 -2.09
CA ASN A 56 6.75 0.64 -3.51
C ASN A 56 5.28 0.38 -3.91
N VAL A 57 4.29 0.82 -3.14
CA VAL A 57 2.85 0.62 -3.43
C VAL A 57 2.49 1.06 -4.85
N LEU A 58 2.98 2.21 -5.32
CA LEU A 58 2.67 2.73 -6.66
C LEU A 58 3.23 1.87 -7.81
N LYS A 59 4.24 1.03 -7.53
CA LYS A 59 4.88 0.14 -8.52
C LYS A 59 4.35 -1.28 -8.52
N ARG A 60 3.65 -1.70 -7.45
CA ARG A 60 3.09 -3.05 -7.32
C ARG A 60 1.97 -3.31 -8.30
N GLY A 61 1.82 -4.56 -8.74
CA GLY A 61 0.66 -5.04 -9.49
C GLY A 61 -0.61 -5.07 -8.62
N TYR A 62 -1.76 -5.32 -9.25
CA TYR A 62 -3.03 -5.45 -8.50
C TYR A 62 -3.05 -6.69 -7.60
N LEU A 63 -2.49 -7.81 -8.07
CA LEU A 63 -2.39 -9.05 -7.29
C LEU A 63 -1.43 -8.90 -6.11
N ASP A 64 -0.28 -8.26 -6.33
CA ASP A 64 0.68 -8.01 -5.26
C ASP A 64 0.09 -7.09 -4.17
N GLU A 65 -0.77 -6.14 -4.57
CA GLU A 65 -1.47 -5.27 -3.65
C GLU A 65 -2.49 -6.05 -2.82
N LEU A 66 -3.25 -6.95 -3.45
CA LEU A 66 -4.19 -7.82 -2.73
C LEU A 66 -3.46 -8.71 -1.71
N ILE A 67 -2.37 -9.35 -2.12
CA ILE A 67 -1.56 -10.19 -1.22
C ILE A 67 -0.99 -9.37 -0.05
N SER A 68 -0.51 -8.16 -0.33
CA SER A 68 0.00 -7.26 0.70
C SER A 68 -1.09 -6.85 1.69
N THR A 69 -2.29 -6.52 1.18
CA THR A 69 -3.45 -6.16 2.01
C THR A 69 -3.91 -7.35 2.88
N CYS A 70 -3.97 -8.56 2.31
CA CYS A 70 -4.31 -9.76 3.06
C CYS A 70 -3.28 -10.07 4.16
N LYS A 71 -1.99 -9.95 3.87
CA LYS A 71 -0.93 -10.14 4.87
C LYS A 71 -1.05 -9.14 6.01
N HIS A 72 -1.26 -7.87 5.70
CA HIS A 72 -1.45 -6.82 6.68
C HIS A 72 -2.67 -7.09 7.55
N ALA A 73 -3.84 -7.35 6.93
CA ALA A 73 -5.06 -7.69 7.64
C ALA A 73 -4.88 -8.91 8.57
N MET A 74 -4.19 -9.94 8.09
CA MET A 74 -3.93 -11.15 8.90
C MET A 74 -3.07 -10.85 10.13
N LEU A 75 -2.06 -9.98 9.99
CA LEU A 75 -1.23 -9.54 11.13
C LEU A 75 -2.05 -8.73 12.14
N VAL A 76 -2.89 -7.80 11.69
CA VAL A 76 -3.77 -7.01 12.56
C VAL A 76 -4.73 -7.92 13.31
N PHE A 77 -5.36 -8.89 12.62
CA PHE A 77 -6.27 -9.84 13.23
C PHE A 77 -5.59 -10.76 14.24
N LEU A 78 -4.41 -11.27 13.91
CA LEU A 78 -3.61 -12.11 14.82
C LEU A 78 -3.23 -11.33 16.08
N ALA A 79 -2.73 -10.11 15.91
CA ALA A 79 -2.34 -9.25 17.03
C ALA A 79 -3.55 -8.90 17.91
N THR A 80 -4.71 -8.60 17.29
CA THR A 80 -5.94 -8.34 18.05
C THR A 80 -6.45 -9.58 18.79
N ALA A 81 -6.38 -10.76 18.16
CA ALA A 81 -6.74 -12.01 18.82
C ALA A 81 -5.83 -12.29 20.05
N LEU A 82 -4.51 -12.06 19.91
CA LEU A 82 -3.58 -12.17 21.03
C LEU A 82 -3.89 -11.14 22.12
N PHE A 83 -4.22 -9.91 21.76
CA PHE A 83 -4.64 -8.88 22.72
C PHE A 83 -5.89 -9.31 23.50
N LEU A 84 -6.93 -9.79 22.81
CA LEU A 84 -8.16 -10.25 23.45
C LEU A 84 -7.94 -11.46 24.36
N PHE A 85 -7.07 -12.37 23.94
CA PHE A 85 -6.71 -13.54 24.74
C PHE A 85 -5.94 -13.12 26.01
N THR A 86 -4.97 -12.23 25.87
CA THR A 86 -4.12 -11.78 26.99
C THR A 86 -4.92 -10.97 28.02
N THR A 87 -5.87 -10.15 27.55
CA THR A 87 -6.73 -9.35 28.43
C THR A 87 -7.92 -10.11 29.01
N GLN A 88 -8.11 -11.39 28.64
CA GLN A 88 -9.26 -12.23 29.02
C GLN A 88 -10.62 -11.61 28.64
N MET A 89 -10.62 -10.72 27.67
CA MET A 89 -11.84 -10.03 27.20
C MET A 89 -12.55 -10.78 26.06
N ALA A 90 -12.07 -11.95 25.67
CA ALA A 90 -12.58 -12.70 24.52
C ALA A 90 -14.05 -13.14 24.70
N ASP A 91 -14.55 -13.26 25.93
CA ASP A 91 -15.95 -13.65 26.22
C ASP A 91 -16.92 -12.46 26.15
N ILE A 92 -16.43 -11.22 26.25
CA ILE A 92 -17.23 -10.00 26.20
C ILE A 92 -17.62 -9.67 24.75
N TYR A 93 -16.75 -10.01 23.81
CA TYR A 93 -16.93 -9.65 22.40
C TYR A 93 -17.57 -10.77 21.59
N SER A 94 -18.45 -10.39 20.65
CA SER A 94 -19.05 -11.34 19.72
C SER A 94 -18.00 -11.89 18.76
N ARG A 95 -17.71 -13.18 18.86
CA ARG A 95 -16.79 -13.88 17.94
C ARG A 95 -17.23 -13.73 16.48
N LEU A 96 -18.55 -13.75 16.25
CA LEU A 96 -19.10 -13.59 14.91
C LEU A 96 -18.80 -12.20 14.33
N SER A 97 -18.93 -11.12 15.11
CA SER A 97 -18.59 -9.76 14.67
C SER A 97 -17.11 -9.66 14.28
N PHE A 98 -16.23 -10.31 15.05
CA PHE A 98 -14.81 -10.36 14.77
C PHE A 98 -14.51 -11.07 13.43
N TYR A 99 -15.13 -12.24 13.17
CA TYR A 99 -14.93 -12.96 11.90
C TYR A 99 -15.53 -12.24 10.70
N ILE A 100 -16.65 -11.56 10.84
CA ILE A 100 -17.28 -10.78 9.78
C ILE A 100 -16.42 -9.53 9.44
N MET A 101 -15.80 -8.93 10.44
CA MET A 101 -14.96 -7.74 10.24
C MET A 101 -13.78 -8.01 9.30
N PHE A 102 -13.17 -9.20 9.35
CA PHE A 102 -11.99 -9.54 8.55
C PHE A 102 -12.21 -9.39 7.03
N PRO A 103 -13.16 -10.08 6.39
CA PRO A 103 -13.39 -9.95 4.96
C PRO A 103 -13.85 -8.54 4.57
N ILE A 104 -14.61 -7.87 5.43
CA ILE A 104 -15.04 -6.48 5.20
C ILE A 104 -13.83 -5.55 5.16
N TYR A 105 -12.93 -5.67 6.15
CA TYR A 105 -11.71 -4.86 6.21
C TYR A 105 -10.82 -5.08 4.99
N VAL A 106 -10.55 -6.34 4.62
CA VAL A 106 -9.74 -6.68 3.43
C VAL A 106 -10.35 -6.07 2.17
N THR A 107 -11.66 -6.20 1.99
CA THR A 107 -12.35 -5.70 0.79
C THR A 107 -12.28 -4.17 0.72
N ILE A 108 -12.62 -3.48 1.80
CA ILE A 108 -12.63 -2.01 1.85
C ILE A 108 -11.21 -1.46 1.68
N SER A 109 -10.22 -2.00 2.41
CA SER A 109 -8.83 -1.56 2.31
C SER A 109 -8.27 -1.79 0.91
N TYR A 110 -8.52 -2.94 0.29
CA TYR A 110 -8.08 -3.22 -1.07
C TYR A 110 -8.67 -2.24 -2.09
N VAL A 111 -9.99 -2.01 -2.06
CA VAL A 111 -10.68 -1.07 -2.95
C VAL A 111 -10.16 0.35 -2.74
N ALA A 112 -10.01 0.79 -1.50
CA ALA A 112 -9.52 2.12 -1.15
C ALA A 112 -8.07 2.34 -1.63
N ARG A 113 -7.18 1.36 -1.45
CA ARG A 113 -5.80 1.41 -1.94
C ARG A 113 -5.73 1.48 -3.47
N ILE A 114 -6.56 0.72 -4.20
CA ILE A 114 -6.61 0.79 -5.67
C ILE A 114 -7.16 2.15 -6.13
N ALA A 115 -8.21 2.64 -5.49
CA ALA A 115 -8.81 3.94 -5.82
C ALA A 115 -7.79 5.08 -5.63
N LEU A 116 -7.09 5.09 -4.48
CA LEU A 116 -6.04 6.07 -4.21
C LEU A 116 -4.88 5.97 -5.21
N LYS A 117 -4.44 4.75 -5.51
CA LYS A 117 -3.39 4.50 -6.48
C LYS A 117 -3.75 5.02 -7.87
N SER A 118 -5.00 4.80 -8.31
CA SER A 118 -5.50 5.31 -9.58
C SER A 118 -5.56 6.84 -9.58
N PHE A 119 -5.99 7.43 -8.47
CA PHE A 119 -6.04 8.89 -8.31
C PHE A 119 -4.65 9.53 -8.33
N LEU A 120 -3.69 8.95 -7.61
CA LEU A 120 -2.30 9.43 -7.59
C LEU A 120 -1.62 9.30 -8.96
N LYS A 121 -1.87 8.18 -9.67
CA LYS A 121 -1.35 8.02 -11.05
C LYS A 121 -1.93 9.07 -12.01
N LYS A 122 -3.22 9.40 -11.90
CA LYS A 122 -3.84 10.47 -12.71
C LYS A 122 -3.22 11.84 -12.42
N LYS A 123 -2.83 12.10 -11.17
CA LYS A 123 -2.12 13.35 -10.78
C LYS A 123 -0.62 13.36 -11.13
N GLY A 124 -0.10 12.31 -11.79
CA GLY A 124 1.31 12.23 -12.19
C GLY A 124 2.25 11.78 -11.07
N PHE A 125 1.73 11.41 -9.89
CA PHE A 125 2.54 10.82 -8.84
C PHE A 125 2.84 9.35 -9.16
N GLY A 126 4.11 8.97 -9.11
CA GLY A 126 4.52 7.58 -9.37
C GLY A 126 4.82 7.23 -10.82
N THR A 127 4.59 8.12 -11.77
CA THR A 127 5.31 8.10 -13.03
C THR A 127 6.73 8.61 -12.76
N SER A 128 7.61 7.76 -12.25
CA SER A 128 9.02 7.97 -12.44
C SER A 128 9.20 8.12 -13.94
N LYS A 129 9.39 9.34 -14.42
CA LYS A 129 9.90 9.58 -15.78
C LYS A 129 11.24 8.86 -15.81
N LYS A 130 11.22 7.60 -16.25
CA LYS A 130 12.46 6.86 -16.42
C LYS A 130 13.23 7.60 -17.48
N SER A 131 14.26 8.33 -17.10
CA SER A 131 15.22 8.91 -18.03
C SER A 131 16.30 7.87 -18.28
N LEU A 132 16.51 7.53 -19.52
CA LEU A 132 17.62 6.71 -19.97
C LEU A 132 18.76 7.65 -20.36
N LEU A 133 19.93 7.47 -19.76
CA LEU A 133 21.15 8.12 -20.17
C LEU A 133 21.93 7.13 -21.06
N VAL A 134 22.08 7.47 -22.32
CA VAL A 134 22.89 6.71 -23.26
C VAL A 134 24.24 7.41 -23.42
N ILE A 135 25.31 6.73 -23.07
CA ILE A 135 26.68 7.20 -23.21
C ILE A 135 27.33 6.34 -24.31
N ALA A 136 27.69 6.95 -25.43
CA ALA A 136 28.33 6.24 -26.51
C ALA A 136 29.36 7.18 -27.23
N PRO A 137 30.38 6.60 -27.86
CA PRO A 137 31.28 7.37 -28.77
C PRO A 137 30.49 8.01 -29.91
N ASP A 138 30.92 9.18 -30.37
CA ASP A 138 30.22 9.95 -31.39
C ASP A 138 29.90 9.17 -32.67
N ALA A 139 30.83 8.32 -33.10
CA ALA A 139 30.66 7.47 -34.29
C ALA A 139 29.50 6.47 -34.19
N MET A 140 29.15 5.98 -32.95
CA MET A 140 28.13 4.96 -32.73
C MET A 140 26.86 5.55 -32.09
N LEU A 141 26.84 6.80 -31.68
CA LEU A 141 25.75 7.42 -30.93
C LEU A 141 24.43 7.34 -31.69
N ARG A 142 24.42 7.61 -33.00
CA ARG A 142 23.20 7.63 -33.82
C ARG A 142 22.56 6.22 -33.97
N ASP A 143 23.39 5.20 -34.15
CA ASP A 143 22.89 3.81 -34.32
C ASP A 143 22.45 3.23 -33.01
N THR A 144 23.16 3.55 -31.92
CA THR A 144 22.77 3.17 -30.56
C THR A 144 21.46 3.83 -30.16
N LEU A 145 21.26 5.11 -30.44
CA LEU A 145 20.00 5.81 -30.17
C LEU A 145 18.83 5.21 -30.94
N ARG A 146 18.99 4.88 -32.22
CA ARG A 146 17.95 4.23 -33.02
C ARG A 146 17.57 2.85 -32.48
N THR A 147 18.54 2.08 -32.02
CA THR A 147 18.33 0.75 -31.44
C THR A 147 17.61 0.86 -30.08
N VAL A 148 18.03 1.80 -29.26
CA VAL A 148 17.43 2.07 -27.94
C VAL A 148 16.01 2.61 -28.10
N GLU A 149 15.74 3.49 -29.05
CA GLU A 149 14.41 4.04 -29.31
C GLU A 149 13.41 2.96 -29.76
N LYS A 150 13.89 1.96 -30.54
CA LYS A 150 13.07 0.81 -30.93
C LYS A 150 12.85 -0.23 -29.83
N SER A 151 13.83 -0.40 -28.93
CA SER A 151 13.82 -1.47 -27.93
C SER A 151 13.29 -1.03 -26.56
N CYS A 152 13.33 0.27 -26.24
CA CYS A 152 13.00 0.79 -24.91
C CYS A 152 11.62 1.48 -24.88
N ILE A 153 10.57 0.68 -25.02
CA ILE A 153 9.19 1.15 -24.82
C ILE A 153 8.98 1.41 -23.32
N GLY A 154 8.83 2.67 -22.92
CA GLY A 154 8.52 3.04 -21.53
C GLY A 154 9.41 4.08 -20.88
N TYR A 155 10.40 4.62 -21.59
CA TYR A 155 11.19 5.78 -21.13
C TYR A 155 10.60 7.08 -21.66
N THR A 156 10.46 8.07 -20.75
CA THR A 156 9.83 9.37 -21.11
C THR A 156 10.88 10.39 -21.59
N LYS A 157 12.13 10.18 -21.29
CA LYS A 157 13.23 11.08 -21.68
C LYS A 157 14.50 10.26 -21.91
N ILE A 158 15.04 10.36 -23.13
CA ILE A 158 16.34 9.80 -23.49
C ILE A 158 17.32 10.98 -23.54
N VAL A 159 18.37 10.92 -22.75
CA VAL A 159 19.47 11.89 -22.75
C VAL A 159 20.69 11.19 -23.32
N ALA A 160 21.23 11.73 -24.40
CA ALA A 160 22.43 11.21 -25.02
C ALA A 160 23.64 12.07 -24.59
N ALA A 161 24.72 11.43 -24.17
CA ALA A 161 26.01 12.07 -23.93
C ALA A 161 27.06 11.42 -24.85
N SER A 162 27.73 12.26 -25.64
CA SER A 162 28.85 11.84 -26.46
C SER A 162 30.13 11.83 -25.63
N LEU A 163 30.91 10.77 -25.73
CA LEU A 163 32.28 10.71 -25.25
C LEU A 163 33.18 11.22 -26.38
N ASP A 164 33.62 12.44 -26.27
CA ASP A 164 34.62 13.00 -27.17
C ASP A 164 35.97 12.30 -26.96
N THR A 165 36.48 11.70 -28.00
CA THR A 165 37.71 10.87 -27.97
C THR A 165 38.99 11.72 -27.91
N ASP A 166 38.88 13.03 -27.80
CA ASP A 166 40.05 13.96 -27.81
C ASP A 166 40.74 14.14 -26.44
N MET A 167 40.53 13.24 -25.50
CA MET A 167 41.35 13.21 -24.27
C MET A 167 42.62 12.34 -24.38
N LYS A 168 43.06 12.04 -25.58
CA LYS A 168 44.43 11.55 -25.82
C LYS A 168 45.38 12.73 -25.96
N GLY A 169 45.90 13.26 -24.85
CA GLY A 169 47.00 14.19 -24.95
C GLY A 169 47.14 15.24 -23.85
N LYS A 170 46.79 14.90 -22.60
CA LYS A 170 47.24 15.65 -21.43
C LYS A 170 47.61 14.71 -20.31
N THR A 171 48.79 14.14 -20.40
CA THR A 171 49.65 13.75 -19.28
C THR A 171 50.64 14.82 -19.04
#